data_c0941a58c866a136038942d83f53814b
#
_entry.id   c0941a58c866a136038942d83f53814b
#
_cell.length_a   1.000
_cell.length_b   1.000
_cell.length_c   1.000
_cell.angle_alpha   90.00
_cell.angle_beta   90.00
_cell.angle_gamma   90.00
#
_symmetry.space_group_name_H-M   'P 1'
#
loop_
_entity.id
_entity.type
_entity.pdbx_description
1 polymer ?
#
loop_
_entity_poly.entity_id
_entity_poly.type
_entity_poly.pdbx_seq_one_letter_code
_entity_poly.pdbx_strand_id
1 'polypeptide(L)'
;MVDMTIRGAPAIGVAGAYGVVLSVLEAAPKTKDELLSVVRKAKEYLDSSRPTAVNLMWATERMVHLAESLKEGDNYADKMIEEAQRIADEDVRINKRMAQNGAALVPPNANVIHHCNTGALATVDIGTALGVILSLIHI
;
A
#
# COMPACT_ATOMS: atom_id res chain seq x y z
N MET A 1 -11.19 0.96 7.30
CA MET A 1 -11.54 1.06 5.86
C MET A 1 -13.04 1.24 5.66
N VAL A 2 -13.88 0.43 6.25
CA VAL A 2 -15.37 0.54 6.13
C VAL A 2 -15.87 1.90 6.64
N ASP A 3 -15.39 2.36 7.78
CA ASP A 3 -15.72 3.65 8.42
C ASP A 3 -14.98 4.86 7.83
N MET A 4 -14.21 4.67 6.74
CA MET A 4 -13.44 5.70 6.06
C MET A 4 -12.29 6.31 6.88
N THR A 5 -11.91 5.76 8.02
CA THR A 5 -10.73 6.18 8.80
C THR A 5 -9.46 6.11 7.95
N ILE A 6 -9.32 5.05 7.13
CA ILE A 6 -8.27 4.92 6.11
C ILE A 6 -8.94 5.02 4.73
N ARG A 7 -8.48 5.98 3.92
CA ARG A 7 -9.02 6.30 2.59
C ARG A 7 -7.89 6.74 1.65
N GLY A 8 -8.15 6.68 0.34
CA GLY A 8 -7.15 6.93 -0.70
C GLY A 8 -6.55 5.61 -1.20
N ALA A 9 -6.48 5.47 -2.53
CA ALA A 9 -6.17 4.18 -3.15
C ALA A 9 -4.80 3.61 -2.72
N PRO A 10 -3.67 4.35 -2.76
CA PRO A 10 -2.39 3.81 -2.28
C PRO A 10 -2.39 3.51 -0.78
N ALA A 11 -2.91 4.43 0.04
CA ALA A 11 -2.98 4.25 1.50
C ALA A 11 -3.80 3.01 1.89
N ILE A 12 -4.91 2.74 1.20
CA ILE A 12 -5.74 1.55 1.43
C ILE A 12 -4.97 0.27 1.07
N GLY A 13 -4.19 0.28 -0.01
CA GLY A 13 -3.35 -0.85 -0.39
C GLY A 13 -2.32 -1.19 0.68
N VAL A 14 -1.56 -0.19 1.12
CA VAL A 14 -0.56 -0.36 2.20
C VAL A 14 -1.22 -0.82 3.50
N ALA A 15 -2.34 -0.20 3.90
CA ALA A 15 -3.10 -0.61 5.08
C ALA A 15 -3.63 -2.05 4.97
N GLY A 16 -4.00 -2.50 3.76
CA GLY A 16 -4.39 -3.88 3.48
C GLY A 16 -3.23 -4.86 3.73
N ALA A 17 -2.03 -4.54 3.24
CA ALA A 17 -0.84 -5.35 3.49
C ALA A 17 -0.54 -5.50 4.99
N TYR A 18 -0.55 -4.38 5.74
CA TYR A 18 -0.40 -4.44 7.20
C TYR A 18 -1.56 -5.15 7.91
N GLY A 19 -2.78 -5.09 7.38
CA GLY A 19 -3.91 -5.86 7.90
C GLY A 19 -3.70 -7.36 7.80
N VAL A 20 -3.10 -7.84 6.70
CA VAL A 20 -2.67 -9.24 6.56
C VAL A 20 -1.58 -9.59 7.59
N VAL A 21 -0.59 -8.70 7.78
CA VAL A 21 0.47 -8.87 8.80
C VAL A 21 -0.13 -9.04 10.19
N LEU A 22 -1.07 -8.17 10.57
CA LEU A 22 -1.73 -8.25 11.88
C LEU A 22 -2.43 -9.60 12.09
N SER A 23 -3.11 -10.11 11.05
CA SER A 23 -3.75 -11.43 11.11
C SER A 23 -2.73 -12.57 11.32
N VAL A 24 -1.56 -12.47 10.68
CA VAL A 24 -0.47 -13.46 10.86
C VAL A 24 0.13 -13.37 12.26
N LEU A 25 0.36 -12.16 12.77
CA LEU A 25 0.87 -11.96 14.13
C LEU A 25 -0.09 -12.50 15.20
N GLU A 26 -1.39 -12.25 15.04
CA GLU A 26 -2.41 -12.71 15.97
C GLU A 26 -2.56 -14.25 15.95
N ALA A 27 -2.58 -14.84 14.76
CA ALA A 27 -2.76 -16.29 14.59
C ALA A 27 -1.49 -17.08 14.92
N ALA A 28 -0.31 -16.48 14.80
CA ALA A 28 1.01 -17.08 15.04
C ALA A 28 1.17 -18.48 14.39
N PRO A 29 0.93 -18.63 13.06
CA PRO A 29 0.93 -19.92 12.38
C PRO A 29 2.28 -20.64 12.52
N LYS A 30 2.24 -21.97 12.71
CA LYS A 30 3.43 -22.81 12.89
C LYS A 30 3.81 -23.57 11.63
N THR A 31 2.84 -23.81 10.76
CA THR A 31 3.03 -24.51 9.48
C THR A 31 2.69 -23.60 8.31
N LYS A 32 3.20 -23.95 7.14
CA LYS A 32 2.88 -23.23 5.90
C LYS A 32 1.39 -23.30 5.58
N ASP A 33 0.74 -24.42 5.83
CA ASP A 33 -0.70 -24.56 5.55
C ASP A 33 -1.54 -23.66 6.47
N GLU A 34 -1.15 -23.53 7.74
CA GLU A 34 -1.76 -22.58 8.67
C GLU A 34 -1.56 -21.13 8.18
N LEU A 35 -0.34 -20.78 7.77
CA LEU A 35 -0.04 -19.44 7.21
C LEU A 35 -0.94 -19.14 6.00
N LEU A 36 -1.01 -20.03 5.04
CA LEU A 36 -1.83 -19.84 3.83
C LEU A 36 -3.32 -19.70 4.17
N SER A 37 -3.80 -20.49 5.12
CA SER A 37 -5.19 -20.37 5.60
C SER A 37 -5.47 -19.01 6.22
N VAL A 38 -4.57 -18.51 7.07
CA VAL A 38 -4.69 -17.20 7.73
C VAL A 38 -4.64 -16.07 6.70
N VAL A 39 -3.66 -16.08 5.82
CA VAL A 39 -3.44 -15.01 4.83
C VAL A 39 -4.62 -14.93 3.84
N ARG A 40 -5.14 -16.06 3.36
CA ARG A 40 -6.29 -16.10 2.45
C ARG A 40 -7.57 -15.58 3.11
N LYS A 41 -7.83 -15.96 4.37
CA LYS A 41 -8.98 -15.43 5.14
C LYS A 41 -8.85 -13.92 5.37
N ALA A 42 -7.66 -13.45 5.72
CA ALA A 42 -7.40 -12.03 5.88
C ALA A 42 -7.64 -11.26 4.58
N LYS A 43 -7.15 -11.78 3.44
CA LYS A 43 -7.41 -11.21 2.12
C LYS A 43 -8.91 -11.11 1.83
N GLU A 44 -9.65 -12.19 1.97
CA GLU A 44 -11.09 -12.22 1.71
C GLU A 44 -11.85 -11.18 2.57
N TYR A 45 -11.54 -11.12 3.85
CA TYR A 45 -12.14 -10.16 4.77
C TYR A 45 -11.80 -8.71 4.40
N LEU A 46 -10.53 -8.41 4.10
CA LEU A 46 -10.09 -7.06 3.78
C LEU A 46 -10.66 -6.60 2.42
N ASP A 47 -10.61 -7.44 1.39
CA ASP A 47 -11.11 -7.11 0.05
C ASP A 47 -12.62 -6.84 0.08
N SER A 48 -13.39 -7.58 0.90
CA SER A 48 -14.82 -7.34 1.08
C SER A 48 -15.15 -5.97 1.64
N SER A 49 -14.23 -5.34 2.38
CA SER A 49 -14.43 -4.01 2.96
C SER A 49 -14.50 -2.89 1.92
N ARG A 50 -13.82 -3.05 0.78
CA ARG A 50 -13.77 -2.08 -0.32
C ARG A 50 -13.65 -2.81 -1.68
N PRO A 51 -14.75 -3.41 -2.18
CA PRO A 51 -14.72 -4.29 -3.36
C PRO A 51 -14.24 -3.64 -4.67
N THR A 52 -14.26 -2.31 -4.74
CA THR A 52 -13.80 -1.54 -5.91
C THR A 52 -12.39 -0.99 -5.76
N ALA A 53 -11.73 -1.22 -4.63
CA ALA A 53 -10.41 -0.67 -4.35
C ALA A 53 -9.30 -1.56 -4.95
N VAL A 54 -8.94 -1.32 -6.21
CA VAL A 54 -7.93 -2.11 -6.95
C VAL A 54 -6.61 -2.23 -6.18
N ASN A 55 -6.13 -1.14 -5.57
CA ASN A 55 -4.89 -1.15 -4.79
C ASN A 55 -4.96 -2.07 -3.57
N LEU A 56 -6.15 -2.19 -2.93
CA LEU A 56 -6.34 -3.11 -1.81
C LEU A 56 -6.13 -4.55 -2.29
N MET A 57 -6.88 -4.96 -3.31
CA MET A 57 -6.78 -6.31 -3.86
C MET A 57 -5.38 -6.65 -4.38
N TRP A 58 -4.70 -5.70 -5.02
CA TRP A 58 -3.32 -5.86 -5.45
C TRP A 58 -2.37 -6.11 -4.28
N ALA A 59 -2.48 -5.34 -3.20
CA ALA A 59 -1.60 -5.47 -2.05
C ALA A 59 -1.85 -6.78 -1.28
N THR A 60 -3.11 -7.13 -1.03
CA THR A 60 -3.47 -8.39 -0.36
C THR A 60 -3.08 -9.61 -1.19
N GLU A 61 -3.21 -9.57 -2.52
CA GLU A 61 -2.75 -10.62 -3.43
C GLU A 61 -1.23 -10.79 -3.37
N ARG A 62 -0.48 -9.68 -3.36
CA ARG A 62 0.97 -9.70 -3.22
C ARG A 62 1.41 -10.38 -1.92
N MET A 63 0.67 -10.15 -0.82
CA MET A 63 0.91 -10.83 0.45
C MET A 63 0.62 -12.33 0.37
N VAL A 64 -0.41 -12.76 -0.38
CA VAL A 64 -0.68 -14.18 -0.64
C VAL A 64 0.46 -14.82 -1.42
N HIS A 65 0.91 -14.20 -2.50
CA HIS A 65 2.02 -14.71 -3.31
C HIS A 65 3.31 -14.87 -2.50
N LEU A 66 3.60 -13.91 -1.59
CA LEU A 66 4.71 -14.09 -0.68
C LEU A 66 4.52 -15.32 0.19
N ALA A 67 3.37 -15.45 0.85
CA ALA A 67 3.09 -16.61 1.74
C ALA A 67 3.24 -17.94 0.99
N GLU A 68 2.81 -18.01 -0.28
CA GLU A 68 2.97 -19.19 -1.14
C GLU A 68 4.44 -19.51 -1.45
N SER A 69 5.29 -18.50 -1.54
CA SER A 69 6.72 -18.66 -1.82
C SER A 69 7.57 -19.08 -0.60
N LEU A 70 7.07 -18.85 0.62
CA LEU A 70 7.79 -19.18 1.87
C LEU A 70 7.86 -20.71 2.08
N LYS A 71 8.88 -21.13 2.85
CA LYS A 71 9.14 -22.54 3.16
C LYS A 71 8.80 -22.85 4.61
N GLU A 72 8.62 -24.13 4.91
CA GLU A 72 8.55 -24.57 6.29
C GLU A 72 9.83 -24.19 7.05
N GLY A 73 9.65 -23.63 8.25
CA GLY A 73 10.74 -23.14 9.08
C GLY A 73 11.17 -21.69 8.86
N ASP A 74 10.63 -21.01 7.84
CA ASP A 74 10.84 -19.57 7.69
C ASP A 74 10.17 -18.82 8.87
N ASN A 75 10.72 -17.66 9.22
CA ASN A 75 10.04 -16.75 10.14
C ASN A 75 8.92 -16.02 9.37
N TYR A 76 7.72 -16.59 9.41
CA TYR A 76 6.58 -16.09 8.65
C TYR A 76 6.23 -14.65 9.01
N ALA A 77 6.22 -14.32 10.30
CA ALA A 77 5.87 -12.98 10.76
C ALA A 77 6.84 -11.92 10.21
N ASP A 78 8.15 -12.14 10.36
CA ASP A 78 9.15 -11.19 9.89
C ASP A 78 9.10 -11.02 8.37
N LYS A 79 8.93 -12.11 7.62
CA LYS A 79 8.83 -12.06 6.15
C LYS A 79 7.60 -11.28 5.68
N MET A 80 6.47 -11.45 6.34
CA MET A 80 5.25 -10.72 6.02
C MET A 80 5.37 -9.23 6.39
N ILE A 81 6.03 -8.91 7.51
CA ILE A 81 6.33 -7.52 7.90
C ILE A 81 7.26 -6.86 6.87
N GLU A 82 8.35 -7.53 6.49
CA GLU A 82 9.30 -7.02 5.49
C GLU A 82 8.60 -6.67 4.17
N GLU A 83 7.66 -7.52 3.72
CA GLU A 83 6.94 -7.27 2.47
C GLU A 83 5.96 -6.11 2.58
N ALA A 84 5.21 -6.00 3.68
CA ALA A 84 4.32 -4.86 3.90
C ALA A 84 5.10 -3.54 3.96
N GLN A 85 6.27 -3.54 4.61
CA GLN A 85 7.16 -2.39 4.62
C GLN A 85 7.68 -2.07 3.21
N ARG A 86 8.04 -3.08 2.42
CA ARG A 86 8.48 -2.90 1.03
C ARG A 86 7.38 -2.27 0.17
N ILE A 87 6.12 -2.68 0.34
CA ILE A 87 4.97 -2.06 -0.34
C ILE A 87 4.86 -0.58 0.02
N ALA A 88 5.02 -0.23 1.30
CA ALA A 88 4.99 1.17 1.76
C ALA A 88 6.15 1.99 1.18
N ASP A 89 7.37 1.46 1.22
CA ASP A 89 8.58 2.13 0.70
C ASP A 89 8.52 2.31 -0.83
N GLU A 90 7.91 1.35 -1.53
CA GLU A 90 7.68 1.45 -2.98
C GLU A 90 6.70 2.57 -3.30
N ASP A 91 5.62 2.73 -2.55
CA ASP A 91 4.67 3.84 -2.72
C ASP A 91 5.40 5.19 -2.59
N VAL A 92 6.15 5.38 -1.52
CA VAL A 92 6.94 6.61 -1.29
C VAL A 92 7.90 6.88 -2.45
N ARG A 93 8.65 5.87 -2.89
CA ARG A 93 9.64 6.00 -3.96
C ARG A 93 8.98 6.33 -5.31
N ILE A 94 7.88 5.66 -5.64
CA ILE A 94 7.13 5.88 -6.88
C ILE A 94 6.58 7.29 -6.91
N ASN A 95 5.94 7.73 -5.83
CA ASN A 95 5.35 9.06 -5.73
C ASN A 95 6.41 10.16 -5.79
N LYS A 96 7.57 10.00 -5.14
CA LYS A 96 8.69 10.95 -5.24
C LYS A 96 9.23 11.05 -6.68
N ARG A 97 9.39 9.93 -7.38
CA ARG A 97 9.82 9.95 -8.79
C ARG A 97 8.78 10.62 -9.69
N MET A 98 7.51 10.32 -9.48
CA MET A 98 6.42 10.95 -10.23
C MET A 98 6.40 12.46 -9.99
N ALA A 99 6.56 12.90 -8.75
CA ALA A 99 6.62 14.30 -8.38
C ALA A 99 7.79 15.03 -9.08
N GLN A 100 8.99 14.47 -9.03
CA GLN A 100 10.17 15.03 -9.69
C GLN A 100 10.03 15.11 -11.21
N ASN A 101 9.57 14.02 -11.84
CA ASN A 101 9.37 13.97 -13.28
C ASN A 101 8.26 14.95 -13.73
N GLY A 102 7.16 15.03 -12.97
CA GLY A 102 6.05 15.93 -13.25
C GLY A 102 6.43 17.39 -13.08
N ALA A 103 7.18 17.73 -12.04
CA ALA A 103 7.63 19.10 -11.80
C ALA A 103 8.47 19.66 -12.97
N ALA A 104 9.31 18.82 -13.57
CA ALA A 104 10.13 19.23 -14.71
C ALA A 104 9.33 19.59 -15.98
N LEU A 105 8.06 19.19 -16.05
CA LEU A 105 7.18 19.46 -17.19
C LEU A 105 6.34 20.72 -17.01
N VAL A 106 6.31 21.31 -15.82
CA VAL A 106 5.48 22.48 -15.50
C VAL A 106 6.28 23.76 -15.77
N PRO A 107 5.84 24.63 -16.70
CA PRO A 107 6.55 25.86 -16.99
C PRO A 107 6.43 26.87 -15.84
N PRO A 108 7.33 27.88 -15.77
CA PRO A 108 7.23 28.97 -14.80
C PRO A 108 5.88 29.70 -14.89
N ASN A 109 5.33 30.08 -13.75
CA ASN A 109 4.04 30.78 -13.63
C ASN A 109 2.84 30.03 -14.20
N ALA A 110 2.90 28.70 -14.25
CA ALA A 110 1.77 27.88 -14.73
C ALA A 110 0.59 27.94 -13.74
N ASN A 111 -0.62 27.95 -14.29
CA ASN A 111 -1.83 27.70 -13.53
C ASN A 111 -2.11 26.19 -13.56
N VAL A 112 -2.21 25.56 -12.39
CA VAL A 112 -2.40 24.13 -12.25
C VAL A 112 -3.79 23.82 -11.70
N ILE A 113 -4.49 22.90 -12.35
CA ILE A 113 -5.75 22.34 -11.86
C ILE A 113 -5.51 20.86 -11.56
N HIS A 114 -5.92 20.41 -10.37
CA HIS A 114 -5.91 19.01 -10.03
C HIS A 114 -7.28 18.56 -9.51
N HIS A 115 -7.57 17.29 -9.64
CA HIS A 115 -8.84 16.69 -9.22
C HIS A 115 -8.60 15.60 -8.16
N CYS A 116 -9.56 15.45 -7.23
CA CYS A 116 -9.61 14.44 -6.17
C CYS A 116 -8.63 14.72 -5.01
N ASN A 117 -8.63 13.83 -4.00
CA ASN A 117 -7.65 13.84 -2.93
C ASN A 117 -6.37 13.11 -3.40
N THR A 118 -5.34 13.87 -3.72
CA THR A 118 -4.07 13.36 -4.26
C THR A 118 -2.87 13.66 -3.37
N GLY A 119 -3.13 14.08 -2.15
CA GLY A 119 -2.11 14.44 -1.17
C GLY A 119 -1.66 13.30 -0.26
N ALA A 120 -0.93 13.66 0.79
CA ALA A 120 -0.37 12.73 1.78
C ALA A 120 -1.41 11.80 2.44
N LEU A 121 -2.64 12.28 2.64
CA LEU A 121 -3.72 11.46 3.22
C LEU A 121 -4.21 10.33 2.30
N ALA A 122 -3.83 10.35 1.03
CA ALA A 122 -4.21 9.32 0.06
C ALA A 122 -3.10 8.30 -0.23
N THR A 123 -1.90 8.54 0.29
CA THR A 123 -0.67 7.77 0.06
C THR A 123 0.06 7.52 1.38
N VAL A 124 1.31 7.07 1.30
CA VAL A 124 2.16 6.91 2.50
C VAL A 124 2.87 8.22 2.89
N ASP A 125 3.19 9.08 1.89
CA ASP A 125 3.97 10.31 2.12
C ASP A 125 3.40 11.50 1.34
N ILE A 126 4.13 12.04 0.37
CA ILE A 126 3.88 13.35 -0.28
C ILE A 126 2.63 13.43 -1.17
N GLY A 127 2.00 12.31 -1.46
CA GLY A 127 0.88 12.27 -2.39
C GLY A 127 1.30 12.00 -3.84
N THR A 128 0.30 11.84 -4.68
CA THR A 128 0.46 11.62 -6.13
C THR A 128 0.55 12.96 -6.88
N ALA A 129 -0.53 13.45 -7.48
CA ALA A 129 -0.53 14.72 -8.22
C ALA A 129 -0.19 15.94 -7.35
N LEU A 130 -0.63 15.95 -6.06
CA LEU A 130 -0.23 17.02 -5.14
C LEU A 130 1.28 17.00 -4.88
N GLY A 131 1.93 15.83 -4.89
CA GLY A 131 3.38 15.71 -4.80
C GLY A 131 4.12 16.48 -5.90
N VAL A 132 3.57 16.48 -7.13
CA VAL A 132 4.11 17.30 -8.24
C VAL A 132 4.05 18.79 -7.89
N ILE A 133 2.90 19.26 -7.42
CA ILE A 133 2.71 20.68 -7.05
C ILE A 133 3.63 21.06 -5.91
N LEU A 134 3.77 20.21 -4.88
CA LEU A 134 4.67 20.46 -3.75
C LEU A 134 6.13 20.53 -4.19
N SER A 135 6.52 19.71 -5.18
CA SER A 135 7.87 19.75 -5.74
C SER A 135 8.19 21.04 -6.49
N LEU A 136 7.18 21.80 -6.96
CA LEU A 136 7.34 23.09 -7.61
C LEU A 136 7.65 24.21 -6.61
N ILE A 137 7.25 24.08 -5.35
CA ILE A 137 7.46 25.10 -4.31
C ILE A 137 8.95 25.26 -3.99
N HIS A 138 9.76 24.26 -4.26
CA HIS A 138 11.20 24.23 -3.99
C HIS A 138 12.07 24.53 -5.22
N ILE A 139 11.44 24.88 -6.32
CA ILE A 139 12.10 25.35 -7.54
C ILE A 139 11.91 26.85 -7.66
#